data_d40edeb810e0c32b194f5f4552137ad1
#
_entry.id   d40edeb810e0c32b194f5f4552137ad1
#
_cell.length_a   1.000
_cell.length_b   1.000
_cell.length_c   1.000
_cell.angle_alpha   90.00
_cell.angle_beta   90.00
_cell.angle_gamma   90.00
#
_symmetry.space_group_name_H-M   'P 1'
#
loop_
_entity.id
_entity.type
_entity.pdbx_description
1 polymer ?
#
loop_
_entity_poly.entity_id
_entity_poly.type
_entity_poly.pdbx_seq_one_letter_code
_entity_poly.pdbx_strand_id
1 'polypeptide(L)'
;MSNNQPNSQIYEDYWAFTNAFTNYNDQKFCTALNICLDFIDANQDQPYSNELYEALQQNIAQDSVMASQRTSKAMNLASVRKAINQFVKMGFIEPFLSSYTPLSRDYVQARTNRKRQTLLSKIVYTHSGFQRSVTENSNIRQINFLIKTLVEHPQGKLNKKEIAAMMLVDLKTFQQDYLTETEL
;
A
#
# COMPACT_ATOMS: atom_id res chain seq x y z
N MET A 1 11.44 -36.93 -12.42
CA MET A 1 10.33 -36.24 -11.74
C MET A 1 10.79 -34.83 -11.54
N SER A 2 10.39 -33.89 -12.41
CA SER A 2 10.77 -32.48 -12.33
C SER A 2 9.95 -31.81 -11.24
N ASN A 3 10.60 -31.33 -10.21
CA ASN A 3 10.02 -30.47 -9.18
C ASN A 3 9.60 -29.13 -9.83
N ASN A 4 8.36 -29.06 -10.30
CA ASN A 4 7.69 -27.80 -10.58
C ASN A 4 7.27 -27.17 -9.24
N GLN A 5 8.20 -26.61 -8.50
CA GLN A 5 7.84 -25.58 -7.52
C GLN A 5 7.42 -24.34 -8.31
N PRO A 6 6.22 -23.79 -8.04
CA PRO A 6 5.85 -22.53 -8.65
C PRO A 6 6.90 -21.48 -8.28
N ASN A 7 7.37 -20.72 -9.26
CA ASN A 7 8.32 -19.62 -9.10
C ASN A 7 7.72 -18.50 -8.21
N SER A 8 7.52 -18.76 -6.93
CA SER A 8 7.08 -17.75 -5.96
C SER A 8 8.14 -16.67 -5.71
N GLN A 9 9.40 -16.97 -5.98
CA GLN A 9 10.53 -16.06 -5.78
C GLN A 9 10.58 -14.90 -6.78
N ILE A 10 10.01 -15.02 -7.96
CA ILE A 10 10.07 -13.96 -8.99
C ILE A 10 9.33 -12.68 -8.54
N TYR A 11 8.28 -12.80 -7.74
CA TYR A 11 7.48 -11.64 -7.31
C TYR A 11 8.08 -10.84 -6.15
N GLU A 12 9.03 -11.40 -5.41
CA GLU A 12 9.69 -10.72 -4.29
C GLU A 12 10.73 -9.71 -4.76
N ASP A 13 11.23 -9.88 -5.98
CA ASP A 13 12.28 -9.04 -6.56
C ASP A 13 11.74 -7.83 -7.32
N TYR A 14 10.44 -7.78 -7.60
CA TYR A 14 9.78 -6.71 -8.32
C TYR A 14 8.84 -5.90 -7.43
N TRP A 15 8.48 -4.73 -7.91
CA TRP A 15 7.49 -3.90 -7.24
C TRP A 15 6.14 -4.61 -7.18
N ALA A 16 5.73 -5.05 -6.01
CA ALA A 16 4.44 -5.65 -5.78
C ALA A 16 3.48 -4.63 -5.16
N PHE A 17 2.50 -4.17 -5.92
CA PHE A 17 1.43 -3.32 -5.42
C PHE A 17 0.06 -3.90 -5.76
N THR A 18 -0.68 -4.29 -4.73
CA THR A 18 -2.04 -4.80 -4.88
C THR A 18 -3.03 -3.76 -4.39
N ASN A 19 -3.82 -3.19 -5.31
CA ASN A 19 -4.84 -2.21 -4.99
C ASN A 19 -6.19 -2.88 -4.69
N ALA A 20 -6.76 -2.56 -3.52
CA ALA A 20 -8.17 -2.76 -3.25
C ALA A 20 -8.97 -1.50 -3.60
N PHE A 21 -8.35 -0.34 -3.40
CA PHE A 21 -8.93 0.96 -3.69
C PHE A 21 -8.05 1.73 -4.68
N THR A 22 -8.68 2.34 -5.67
CA THR A 22 -8.01 3.19 -6.68
C THR A 22 -8.24 4.68 -6.43
N ASN A 23 -9.25 5.02 -5.65
CA ASN A 23 -9.55 6.40 -5.25
C ASN A 23 -9.38 6.55 -3.73
N TYR A 24 -8.32 7.21 -3.30
CA TYR A 24 -7.96 7.39 -1.89
C TYR A 24 -8.80 8.49 -1.19
N ASN A 25 -9.57 9.27 -1.94
CA ASN A 25 -10.54 10.22 -1.39
C ASN A 25 -11.95 9.62 -1.27
N ASP A 26 -12.14 8.38 -1.72
CA ASP A 26 -13.44 7.71 -1.68
C ASP A 26 -13.87 7.40 -0.24
N GLN A 27 -15.17 7.46 -0.03
CA GLN A 27 -15.77 7.13 1.26
C GLN A 27 -15.40 5.71 1.72
N LYS A 28 -15.41 4.73 0.81
CA LYS A 28 -15.05 3.34 1.15
C LYS A 28 -13.62 3.21 1.66
N PHE A 29 -12.67 3.92 1.03
CA PHE A 29 -11.28 3.94 1.50
C PHE A 29 -11.20 4.50 2.92
N CYS A 30 -11.82 5.67 3.15
CA CYS A 30 -11.79 6.31 4.47
C CYS A 30 -12.52 5.47 5.53
N THR A 31 -13.66 4.85 5.19
CA THR A 31 -14.42 4.01 6.12
C THR A 31 -13.62 2.75 6.50
N ALA A 32 -13.09 2.03 5.53
CA ALA A 32 -12.27 0.84 5.80
C ALA A 32 -11.02 1.18 6.63
N LEU A 33 -10.36 2.29 6.31
CA LEU A 33 -9.22 2.76 7.11
C LEU A 33 -9.65 3.12 8.53
N ASN A 34 -10.75 3.86 8.70
CA ASN A 34 -11.22 4.22 10.04
C ASN A 34 -11.55 2.99 10.89
N ILE A 35 -12.20 1.96 10.31
CA ILE A 35 -12.46 0.68 11.00
C ILE A 35 -11.15 0.03 11.45
N CYS A 36 -10.10 0.06 10.61
CA CYS A 36 -8.78 -0.46 11.00
C CYS A 36 -8.21 0.31 12.20
N LEU A 37 -8.28 1.65 12.18
CA LEU A 37 -7.73 2.48 13.25
C LEU A 37 -8.49 2.26 14.57
N ASP A 38 -9.84 2.23 14.53
CA ASP A 38 -10.68 1.98 15.71
C ASP A 38 -10.44 0.57 16.27
N PHE A 39 -10.25 -0.41 15.38
CA PHE A 39 -9.95 -1.78 15.78
C PHE A 39 -8.57 -1.89 16.46
N ILE A 40 -7.56 -1.22 15.95
CA ILE A 40 -6.23 -1.18 16.56
C ILE A 40 -6.32 -0.53 17.94
N ASP A 41 -7.02 0.60 18.08
CA ASP A 41 -7.20 1.28 19.37
C ASP A 41 -7.91 0.38 20.41
N ALA A 42 -8.91 -0.39 19.97
CA ALA A 42 -9.65 -1.28 20.84
C ALA A 42 -8.88 -2.55 21.27
N ASN A 43 -7.78 -2.87 20.58
CA ASN A 43 -7.02 -4.11 20.80
C ASN A 43 -5.52 -3.87 21.06
N GLN A 44 -5.14 -2.68 21.52
CA GLN A 44 -3.73 -2.30 21.72
C GLN A 44 -2.94 -3.25 22.62
N ASP A 45 -3.61 -3.82 23.64
CA ASP A 45 -2.97 -4.70 24.62
C ASP A 45 -3.00 -6.17 24.21
N GLN A 46 -3.55 -6.50 23.04
CA GLN A 46 -3.65 -7.87 22.57
C GLN A 46 -2.50 -8.19 21.60
N PRO A 47 -1.82 -9.33 21.78
CA PRO A 47 -0.83 -9.78 20.79
C PRO A 47 -1.55 -10.11 19.48
N TYR A 48 -0.84 -9.87 18.37
CA TYR A 48 -1.35 -10.26 17.06
C TYR A 48 -1.66 -11.76 17.01
N SER A 49 -2.84 -12.09 16.47
CA SER A 49 -3.23 -13.47 16.17
C SER A 49 -4.02 -13.51 14.84
N ASN A 50 -4.16 -14.72 14.28
CA ASN A 50 -4.98 -14.90 13.09
C ASN A 50 -6.45 -14.58 13.35
N GLU A 51 -6.94 -14.95 14.54
CA GLU A 51 -8.32 -14.70 14.99
C GLU A 51 -8.59 -13.20 15.09
N LEU A 52 -7.64 -12.44 15.63
CA LEU A 52 -7.72 -10.97 15.69
C LEU A 52 -7.77 -10.37 14.27
N TYR A 53 -6.94 -10.88 13.38
CA TYR A 53 -6.93 -10.42 11.98
C TYR A 53 -8.23 -10.78 11.24
N GLU A 54 -8.77 -11.97 11.46
CA GLU A 54 -10.06 -12.38 10.90
C GLU A 54 -11.23 -11.55 11.44
N ALA A 55 -11.22 -11.21 12.73
CA ALA A 55 -12.22 -10.33 13.33
C ALA A 55 -12.21 -8.94 12.66
N LEU A 56 -11.04 -8.35 12.42
CA LEU A 56 -10.92 -7.10 11.66
C LEU A 56 -11.50 -7.25 10.25
N GLN A 57 -11.17 -8.35 9.54
CA GLN A 57 -11.69 -8.59 8.20
C GLN A 57 -13.23 -8.65 8.19
N GLN A 58 -13.83 -9.31 9.17
CA GLN A 58 -15.29 -9.39 9.29
C GLN A 58 -15.91 -8.01 9.57
N ASN A 59 -15.31 -7.22 10.47
CA ASN A 59 -15.78 -5.87 10.77
C ASN A 59 -15.81 -4.98 9.50
N ILE A 60 -14.78 -5.03 8.69
CA ILE A 60 -14.74 -4.29 7.43
C ILE A 60 -15.77 -4.84 6.43
N ALA A 61 -15.85 -6.19 6.29
CA ALA A 61 -16.72 -6.82 5.31
C ALA A 61 -18.20 -6.56 5.56
N GLN A 62 -18.60 -6.45 6.83
CA GLN A 62 -20.00 -6.29 7.26
C GLN A 62 -20.45 -4.83 7.29
N ASP A 63 -19.53 -3.86 7.18
CA ASP A 63 -19.89 -2.45 7.18
C ASP A 63 -20.75 -2.10 5.96
N SER A 64 -21.83 -1.35 6.17
CA SER A 64 -22.81 -1.01 5.15
C SER A 64 -22.25 -0.20 4.00
N VAL A 65 -21.26 0.67 4.27
CA VAL A 65 -20.57 1.47 3.24
C VAL A 65 -19.71 0.59 2.35
N MET A 66 -19.18 -0.52 2.90
CA MET A 66 -18.35 -1.47 2.17
C MET A 66 -19.14 -2.41 1.27
N ALA A 67 -20.44 -2.57 1.53
CA ALA A 67 -21.32 -3.41 0.72
C ALA A 67 -21.34 -2.93 -0.75
N SER A 68 -21.55 -3.89 -1.65
CA SER A 68 -21.70 -3.59 -3.07
C SER A 68 -23.01 -2.84 -3.29
N GLN A 69 -22.96 -1.63 -3.86
CA GLN A 69 -24.13 -0.85 -4.23
C GLN A 69 -25.06 -1.59 -5.20
N ARG A 70 -24.50 -2.48 -6.03
CA ARG A 70 -25.24 -3.22 -7.04
C ARG A 70 -25.94 -4.47 -6.51
N THR A 71 -25.39 -5.12 -5.49
CA THR A 71 -25.86 -6.42 -5.03
C THR A 71 -26.21 -6.44 -3.55
N SER A 72 -25.97 -5.37 -2.82
CA SER A 72 -26.08 -5.26 -1.35
C SER A 72 -25.35 -6.37 -0.57
N LYS A 73 -24.39 -7.05 -1.23
CA LYS A 73 -23.57 -8.09 -0.61
C LYS A 73 -22.39 -7.50 0.13
N ALA A 74 -22.05 -8.10 1.26
CA ALA A 74 -20.84 -7.80 2.01
C ALA A 74 -19.60 -7.86 1.11
N MET A 75 -18.56 -7.10 1.45
CA MET A 75 -17.31 -7.12 0.73
C MET A 75 -16.64 -8.49 0.87
N ASN A 76 -16.09 -9.01 -0.22
CA ASN A 76 -15.37 -10.29 -0.21
C ASN A 76 -14.11 -10.19 0.68
N LEU A 77 -13.89 -11.18 1.55
CA LEU A 77 -12.75 -11.19 2.49
C LEU A 77 -11.38 -11.11 1.80
N ALA A 78 -11.23 -11.68 0.58
CA ALA A 78 -10.00 -11.52 -0.19
C ALA A 78 -9.76 -10.05 -0.59
N SER A 79 -10.81 -9.30 -0.91
CA SER A 79 -10.72 -7.86 -1.18
C SER A 79 -10.43 -7.07 0.10
N VAL A 80 -10.97 -7.48 1.24
CA VAL A 80 -10.68 -6.86 2.54
C VAL A 80 -9.20 -7.06 2.90
N ARG A 81 -8.65 -8.27 2.72
CA ARG A 81 -7.21 -8.52 2.93
C ARG A 81 -6.34 -7.63 2.06
N LYS A 82 -6.72 -7.45 0.79
CA LYS A 82 -6.02 -6.52 -0.11
C LYS A 82 -6.08 -5.08 0.40
N ALA A 83 -7.22 -4.65 0.96
CA ALA A 83 -7.37 -3.32 1.54
C ALA A 83 -6.45 -3.11 2.74
N ILE A 84 -6.43 -4.04 3.69
CA ILE A 84 -5.56 -3.97 4.87
C ILE A 84 -4.08 -3.94 4.43
N ASN A 85 -3.68 -4.83 3.51
CA ASN A 85 -2.31 -4.84 2.97
C ASN A 85 -1.96 -3.53 2.26
N GLN A 86 -2.92 -2.91 1.56
CA GLN A 86 -2.73 -1.60 0.94
C GLN A 86 -2.46 -0.52 1.99
N PHE A 87 -3.21 -0.51 3.10
CA PHE A 87 -2.98 0.44 4.19
C PHE A 87 -1.60 0.26 4.83
N VAL A 88 -1.16 -0.98 5.04
CA VAL A 88 0.20 -1.28 5.54
C VAL A 88 1.25 -0.76 4.55
N LYS A 89 1.14 -1.10 3.27
CA LYS A 89 2.12 -0.67 2.27
C LYS A 89 2.18 0.85 2.09
N MET A 90 1.04 1.51 2.18
CA MET A 90 0.98 2.97 2.10
C MET A 90 1.45 3.67 3.37
N GLY A 91 1.62 2.95 4.48
CA GLY A 91 2.11 3.50 5.74
C GLY A 91 1.03 4.11 6.62
N PHE A 92 -0.24 3.80 6.37
CA PHE A 92 -1.33 4.21 7.26
C PHE A 92 -1.34 3.43 8.56
N ILE A 93 -1.09 2.14 8.49
CA ILE A 93 -1.00 1.23 9.64
C ILE A 93 0.30 0.43 9.58
N GLU A 94 0.81 0.04 10.72
CA GLU A 94 1.99 -0.80 10.83
C GLU A 94 1.65 -2.29 10.63
N PRO A 95 2.63 -3.10 10.21
CA PRO A 95 2.46 -4.54 10.10
C PRO A 95 1.93 -5.17 11.40
N PHE A 96 1.21 -6.28 11.26
CA PHE A 96 0.63 -7.03 12.39
C PHE A 96 -0.34 -6.22 13.25
N LEU A 97 -0.95 -5.16 12.69
CA LEU A 97 -1.89 -4.28 13.39
C LEU A 97 -1.31 -3.68 14.68
N SER A 98 0.02 -3.55 14.75
CA SER A 98 0.72 -3.16 15.98
C SER A 98 0.49 -1.70 16.37
N SER A 99 0.27 -0.84 15.38
CA SER A 99 0.02 0.60 15.58
C SER A 99 -0.36 1.28 14.27
N TYR A 100 -0.52 2.59 14.30
CA TYR A 100 -0.69 3.43 13.12
C TYR A 100 -0.05 4.81 13.32
N THR A 101 0.26 5.52 12.23
CA THR A 101 0.72 6.91 12.35
C THR A 101 -0.43 7.84 12.74
N PRO A 102 -0.20 8.83 13.64
CA PRO A 102 -1.21 9.84 13.98
C PRO A 102 -1.80 10.56 12.75
N LEU A 103 -0.99 10.73 11.69
CA LEU A 103 -1.46 11.30 10.42
C LEU A 103 -2.59 10.49 9.77
N SER A 104 -2.71 9.21 10.07
CA SER A 104 -3.81 8.36 9.55
C SER A 104 -5.15 8.76 10.15
N ARG A 105 -5.18 9.07 11.43
CA ARG A 105 -6.38 9.59 12.10
C ARG A 105 -6.75 10.97 11.54
N ASP A 106 -5.78 11.86 11.37
CA ASP A 106 -6.00 13.16 10.74
C ASP A 106 -6.53 13.03 9.31
N TYR A 107 -6.05 12.02 8.57
CA TYR A 107 -6.48 11.77 7.20
C TYR A 107 -7.96 11.39 7.10
N VAL A 108 -8.45 10.46 7.92
CA VAL A 108 -9.87 10.06 7.91
C VAL A 108 -10.78 11.19 8.38
N GLN A 109 -10.31 12.05 9.29
CA GLN A 109 -11.04 13.21 9.80
C GLN A 109 -10.98 14.43 8.87
N ALA A 110 -10.13 14.43 7.87
CA ALA A 110 -9.97 15.57 6.97
C ALA A 110 -11.23 15.83 6.14
N ARG A 111 -11.73 17.06 6.21
CA ARG A 111 -12.97 17.48 5.54
C ARG A 111 -12.78 17.85 4.07
N THR A 112 -11.55 18.08 3.62
CA THR A 112 -11.26 18.53 2.24
C THR A 112 -10.30 17.58 1.55
N ASN A 113 -10.48 17.37 0.25
CA ASN A 113 -9.58 16.58 -0.57
C ASN A 113 -8.15 17.13 -0.57
N ARG A 114 -7.98 18.45 -0.56
CA ARG A 114 -6.66 19.08 -0.50
C ARG A 114 -5.90 18.68 0.79
N LYS A 115 -6.59 18.72 1.94
CA LYS A 115 -5.98 18.30 3.21
C LYS A 115 -5.64 16.82 3.19
N ARG A 116 -6.54 15.96 2.67
CA ARG A 116 -6.27 14.52 2.51
C ARG A 116 -5.06 14.26 1.61
N GLN A 117 -4.96 14.92 0.47
CA GLN A 117 -3.81 14.76 -0.44
C GLN A 117 -2.49 15.17 0.24
N THR A 118 -2.48 16.28 0.98
CA THR A 118 -1.29 16.70 1.74
C THR A 118 -0.90 15.67 2.80
N LEU A 119 -1.87 15.13 3.54
CA LEU A 119 -1.62 14.09 4.55
C LEU A 119 -1.16 12.79 3.91
N LEU A 120 -1.81 12.36 2.82
CA LEU A 120 -1.41 11.19 2.05
C LEU A 120 0.04 11.29 1.59
N SER A 121 0.44 12.41 1.01
CA SER A 121 1.82 12.64 0.57
C SER A 121 2.81 12.51 1.73
N LYS A 122 2.49 13.07 2.89
CA LYS A 122 3.32 12.95 4.10
C LYS A 122 3.42 11.49 4.57
N ILE A 123 2.28 10.79 4.68
CA ILE A 123 2.23 9.40 5.14
C ILE A 123 3.05 8.52 4.20
N VAL A 124 2.80 8.60 2.90
CA VAL A 124 3.48 7.77 1.88
C VAL A 124 4.97 8.06 1.85
N TYR A 125 5.39 9.33 2.01
CA TYR A 125 6.80 9.68 2.02
C TYR A 125 7.54 9.22 3.28
N THR A 126 6.92 9.31 4.46
CA THR A 126 7.60 9.09 5.74
C THR A 126 7.37 7.69 6.34
N HIS A 127 6.21 7.10 6.12
CA HIS A 127 5.78 5.86 6.79
C HIS A 127 5.56 4.68 5.85
N SER A 128 5.41 4.95 4.52
CA SER A 128 5.13 3.90 3.54
C SER A 128 6.16 2.78 3.57
N GLY A 129 5.69 1.56 3.42
CA GLY A 129 6.52 0.39 3.14
C GLY A 129 7.36 0.53 1.86
N PHE A 130 6.95 1.40 0.93
CA PHE A 130 7.71 1.75 -0.28
C PHE A 130 9.01 2.52 0.00
N GLN A 131 9.19 3.03 1.21
CA GLN A 131 10.45 3.64 1.66
C GLN A 131 11.42 2.61 2.25
N ARG A 132 11.00 1.37 2.44
CA ARG A 132 11.86 0.27 2.86
C ARG A 132 12.44 -0.40 1.62
N SER A 133 13.63 -0.98 1.73
CA SER A 133 14.15 -1.84 0.67
C SER A 133 13.20 -3.01 0.44
N VAL A 134 13.03 -3.38 -0.83
CA VAL A 134 12.06 -4.43 -1.22
C VAL A 134 12.57 -5.81 -0.84
N THR A 135 13.89 -6.00 -0.85
CA THR A 135 14.55 -7.24 -0.46
C THR A 135 15.76 -6.94 0.41
N GLU A 136 16.26 -7.93 1.15
CA GLU A 136 17.50 -7.82 1.93
C GLU A 136 18.72 -7.48 1.08
N ASN A 137 18.66 -7.80 -0.21
CA ASN A 137 19.76 -7.61 -1.15
C ASN A 137 19.64 -6.31 -1.98
N SER A 138 18.59 -5.51 -1.78
CA SER A 138 18.38 -4.26 -2.52
C SER A 138 18.27 -3.08 -1.57
N ASN A 139 19.08 -2.05 -1.84
CA ASN A 139 18.97 -0.75 -1.15
C ASN A 139 17.97 0.21 -1.79
N ILE A 140 17.27 -0.22 -2.85
CA ILE A 140 16.34 0.63 -3.58
C ILE A 140 15.07 0.84 -2.76
N ARG A 141 14.74 2.10 -2.55
CA ARG A 141 13.49 2.56 -1.96
C ARG A 141 12.59 3.08 -3.07
N GLN A 142 11.48 2.41 -3.31
CA GLN A 142 10.61 2.64 -4.48
C GLN A 142 10.21 4.11 -4.68
N ILE A 143 9.81 4.80 -3.60
CA ILE A 143 9.42 6.22 -3.70
C ILE A 143 10.62 7.11 -4.04
N ASN A 144 11.77 6.87 -3.42
CA ASN A 144 12.98 7.64 -3.71
C ASN A 144 13.44 7.40 -5.13
N PHE A 145 13.39 6.13 -5.58
CA PHE A 145 13.74 5.75 -6.94
C PHE A 145 12.85 6.48 -7.97
N LEU A 146 11.53 6.49 -7.76
CA LEU A 146 10.59 7.22 -8.60
C LEU A 146 10.90 8.73 -8.63
N ILE A 147 11.12 9.34 -7.47
CA ILE A 147 11.41 10.78 -7.38
C ILE A 147 12.73 11.12 -8.08
N LYS A 148 13.79 10.33 -7.86
CA LYS A 148 15.08 10.55 -8.49
C LYS A 148 15.00 10.39 -10.01
N THR A 149 14.32 9.34 -10.49
CA THR A 149 14.07 9.15 -11.93
C THR A 149 13.32 10.34 -12.54
N LEU A 150 12.30 10.88 -11.84
CA LEU A 150 11.60 12.08 -12.29
C LEU A 150 12.51 13.33 -12.35
N VAL A 151 13.44 13.47 -11.40
CA VAL A 151 14.38 14.60 -11.35
C VAL A 151 15.40 14.51 -12.49
N GLU A 152 15.91 13.30 -12.76
CA GLU A 152 16.91 13.06 -13.83
C GLU A 152 16.29 13.05 -15.22
N HIS A 153 14.97 12.83 -15.33
CA HIS A 153 14.30 12.82 -16.63
C HIS A 153 14.28 14.23 -17.24
N PRO A 154 14.71 14.42 -18.50
CA PRO A 154 14.87 15.74 -19.14
C PRO A 154 13.62 16.63 -19.11
N GLN A 155 12.45 16.02 -19.14
CA GLN A 155 11.16 16.73 -19.10
C GLN A 155 10.57 16.81 -17.68
N GLY A 156 11.18 16.15 -16.67
CA GLY A 156 10.62 16.04 -15.33
C GLY A 156 9.24 15.36 -15.28
N LYS A 157 8.96 14.49 -16.26
CA LYS A 157 7.67 13.80 -16.41
C LYS A 157 7.90 12.35 -16.81
N LEU A 158 7.04 11.46 -16.31
CA LEU A 158 7.02 10.06 -16.71
C LEU A 158 5.62 9.72 -17.25
N ASN A 159 5.59 9.03 -18.37
CA ASN A 159 4.36 8.48 -18.93
C ASN A 159 4.06 7.09 -18.33
N LYS A 160 2.87 6.55 -18.64
CA LYS A 160 2.44 5.26 -18.07
C LYS A 160 3.34 4.08 -18.46
N LYS A 161 3.96 4.11 -19.64
CA LYS A 161 4.84 3.01 -20.11
C LYS A 161 6.18 3.05 -19.37
N GLU A 162 6.74 4.24 -19.18
CA GLU A 162 7.96 4.47 -18.40
C GLU A 162 7.78 4.06 -16.94
N ILE A 163 6.63 4.43 -16.32
CA ILE A 163 6.31 3.96 -14.97
C ILE A 163 6.20 2.43 -14.93
N ALA A 164 5.59 1.80 -15.93
CA ALA A 164 5.49 0.35 -16.01
C ALA A 164 6.88 -0.29 -16.20
N ALA A 165 7.75 0.29 -17.00
CA ALA A 165 9.13 -0.17 -17.17
C ALA A 165 9.90 -0.09 -15.85
N MET A 166 9.77 1.00 -15.09
CA MET A 166 10.36 1.11 -13.75
C MET A 166 9.92 0.00 -12.81
N MET A 167 8.66 -0.43 -12.88
CA MET A 167 8.13 -1.52 -12.04
C MET A 167 8.69 -2.90 -12.43
N LEU A 168 9.27 -3.04 -13.62
CA LEU A 168 9.88 -4.27 -14.11
C LEU A 168 11.39 -4.34 -13.90
N VAL A 169 12.00 -3.31 -13.32
CA VAL A 169 13.43 -3.29 -12.99
C VAL A 169 13.72 -4.37 -11.95
N ASP A 170 14.69 -5.22 -12.24
CA ASP A 170 15.18 -6.20 -11.27
C ASP A 170 15.99 -5.47 -10.18
N LEU A 171 15.38 -5.35 -9.02
CA LEU A 171 15.93 -4.62 -7.88
C LEU A 171 17.15 -5.31 -7.25
N LYS A 172 17.44 -6.58 -7.58
CA LYS A 172 18.62 -7.28 -7.09
C LYS A 172 19.87 -6.92 -7.90
N THR A 173 19.71 -6.77 -9.20
CA THR A 173 20.82 -6.53 -10.13
C THR A 173 21.04 -5.07 -10.45
N PHE A 174 20.01 -4.24 -10.25
CA PHE A 174 20.08 -2.82 -10.58
C PHE A 174 20.82 -2.05 -9.48
N GLN A 175 21.97 -1.49 -9.85
CA GLN A 175 22.90 -0.83 -8.92
C GLN A 175 22.61 0.67 -8.72
N GLN A 176 21.89 1.28 -9.66
CA GLN A 176 21.58 2.70 -9.61
C GLN A 176 20.31 2.94 -8.80
N ASP A 177 20.14 4.15 -8.30
CA ASP A 177 18.97 4.54 -7.55
C ASP A 177 17.98 5.42 -8.35
N TYR A 178 18.13 5.45 -9.67
CA TYR A 178 17.24 6.08 -10.65
C TYR A 178 17.43 5.45 -12.05
N LEU A 179 16.49 5.67 -12.97
CA LEU A 179 16.60 5.31 -14.39
C LEU A 179 16.89 6.57 -15.22
N THR A 180 17.77 6.42 -16.20
CA THR A 180 18.00 7.43 -17.22
C THR A 180 16.93 7.37 -18.32
N GLU A 181 16.83 8.41 -19.17
CA GLU A 181 15.88 8.44 -20.29
C GLU A 181 16.05 7.24 -21.25
N THR A 182 17.28 6.77 -21.42
CA THR A 182 17.60 5.63 -22.31
C THR A 182 17.25 4.27 -21.72
N GLU A 183 17.02 4.18 -20.39
CA GLU A 183 16.66 2.96 -19.69
C GLU A 183 15.14 2.84 -19.45
N LEU A 184 14.41 3.94 -19.69
CA LEU A 184 12.95 4.01 -19.61
C LEU A 184 12.29 3.61 -20.94
#